data_61a3630a930a1dc0b8f2f0f89d0323fb
#
_entry.id   61a3630a930a1dc0b8f2f0f89d0323fb
#
_cell.length_a   1.000
_cell.length_b   1.000
_cell.length_c   1.000
_cell.angle_alpha   90.00
_cell.angle_beta   90.00
_cell.angle_gamma   90.00
#
_symmetry.space_group_name_H-M   'P 1'
#
loop_
_entity.id
_entity.type
_entity.pdbx_description
1 polymer ?
#
loop_
_entity_poly.entity_id
_entity_poly.type
_entity_poly.pdbx_seq_one_letter_code
_entity_poly.pdbx_strand_id
1 'polypeptide(L)'
;MQIPFRSSERASLGVEWELQLVDLETRELTAGAVEILEEIRPDGAEEHPKAKHELLQSTVEIITGICTTVEEAKADLAGTLAEVTRAADARGLGLI
;
A
#
# COMPACT_ATOMS: atom_id res chain seq x y z
N MET A 1 -12.94 23.21 10.15
CA MET A 1 -11.61 22.97 10.68
C MET A 1 -10.58 23.72 9.87
N GLN A 2 -9.63 24.29 10.53
CA GLN A 2 -8.59 25.03 9.86
C GLN A 2 -7.30 24.21 9.85
N ILE A 3 -6.71 24.09 8.67
CA ILE A 3 -5.47 23.37 8.51
C ILE A 3 -4.33 24.37 8.39
N PRO A 4 -3.34 24.28 9.25
CA PRO A 4 -2.23 25.23 9.22
C PRO A 4 -1.20 24.87 8.17
N PHE A 5 -1.10 25.67 7.12
CA PHE A 5 -0.12 25.48 6.07
C PHE A 5 1.10 26.36 6.22
N ARG A 6 1.40 26.77 7.41
CA ARG A 6 2.35 27.87 7.60
C ARG A 6 3.80 27.54 7.26
N SER A 7 4.16 26.31 7.12
CA SER A 7 5.52 25.95 6.77
C SER A 7 5.68 25.59 5.30
N SER A 8 4.63 25.72 4.51
CA SER A 8 4.64 25.35 3.12
C SER A 8 3.75 26.29 2.33
N GLU A 9 4.19 26.68 1.16
CA GLU A 9 3.40 27.53 0.29
C GLU A 9 2.26 26.79 -0.38
N ARG A 10 2.29 25.47 -0.38
CA ARG A 10 1.19 24.69 -0.90
C ARG A 10 0.90 23.50 -0.02
N ALA A 11 -0.36 23.15 -0.04
CA ALA A 11 -0.82 22.01 0.69
C ALA A 11 -0.18 20.73 0.14
N SER A 12 0.12 19.80 1.03
CA SER A 12 0.54 18.47 0.63
C SER A 12 -0.40 17.46 1.28
N LEU A 13 -0.49 16.30 0.68
CA LEU A 13 -1.34 15.24 1.22
C LEU A 13 -0.64 13.90 1.13
N GLY A 14 -1.00 13.03 2.06
CA GLY A 14 -0.63 11.63 2.03
C GLY A 14 -1.87 10.81 2.29
N VAL A 15 -1.94 9.64 1.68
CA VAL A 15 -3.09 8.75 1.82
C VAL A 15 -2.60 7.38 2.25
N GLU A 16 -3.34 6.78 3.17
CA GLU A 16 -3.08 5.41 3.63
C GLU A 16 -4.29 4.56 3.27
N TRP A 17 -4.03 3.32 2.87
CA TRP A 17 -5.09 2.40 2.51
C TRP A 17 -4.74 1.01 2.99
N GLU A 18 -5.58 0.44 3.83
CA GLU A 18 -5.40 -0.92 4.31
C GLU A 18 -6.13 -1.89 3.41
N LEU A 19 -5.43 -2.96 3.04
CA LEU A 19 -5.97 -3.99 2.17
C LEU A 19 -5.84 -5.33 2.88
N GLN A 20 -6.87 -6.14 2.83
CA GLN A 20 -6.84 -7.46 3.43
C GLN A 20 -6.61 -8.52 2.39
N LEU A 21 -5.82 -9.52 2.75
CA LEU A 21 -5.51 -10.64 1.87
C LEU A 21 -6.51 -11.75 2.12
N VAL A 22 -7.11 -12.23 1.06
CA VAL A 22 -8.05 -13.35 1.14
C VAL A 22 -7.63 -14.43 0.15
N ASP A 23 -7.87 -15.66 0.55
CA ASP A 23 -7.68 -16.80 -0.34
C ASP A 23 -8.76 -16.74 -1.42
N LEU A 24 -8.37 -16.83 -2.68
CA LEU A 24 -9.32 -16.71 -3.77
C LEU A 24 -10.29 -17.88 -3.86
N GLU A 25 -9.93 -19.03 -3.32
CA GLU A 25 -10.82 -20.19 -3.32
C GLU A 25 -11.76 -20.18 -2.12
N THR A 26 -11.22 -19.95 -0.92
CA THR A 26 -12.02 -20.06 0.31
C THR A 26 -12.65 -18.74 0.73
N ARG A 27 -12.13 -17.63 0.25
CA ARG A 27 -12.55 -16.28 0.62
C ARG A 27 -12.22 -15.94 2.08
N GLU A 28 -11.36 -16.72 2.71
CA GLU A 28 -10.96 -16.46 4.09
C GLU A 28 -9.71 -15.59 4.13
N LEU A 29 -9.57 -14.83 5.22
CA LEU A 29 -8.39 -14.03 5.45
C LEU A 29 -7.18 -14.94 5.52
N THR A 30 -6.11 -14.56 4.86
CA THR A 30 -4.94 -15.41 4.71
C THR A 30 -3.67 -14.61 4.98
N ALA A 31 -2.78 -15.14 5.80
CA ALA A 31 -1.47 -14.55 6.00
C ALA A 31 -0.67 -14.59 4.69
N GLY A 32 0.12 -13.59 4.44
CA GLY A 32 0.90 -13.53 3.21
C GLY A 32 1.54 -12.16 3.00
N ALA A 33 1.29 -11.23 3.91
CA ALA A 33 1.80 -9.87 3.76
C ALA A 33 3.33 -9.83 3.70
N VAL A 34 4.00 -10.61 4.54
CA VAL A 34 5.46 -10.61 4.59
C VAL A 34 6.05 -11.05 3.25
N GLU A 35 5.53 -12.13 2.69
CA GLU A 35 6.02 -12.66 1.43
C GLU A 35 5.76 -11.71 0.27
N ILE A 36 4.59 -11.07 0.26
CA ILE A 36 4.25 -10.09 -0.77
C ILE A 36 5.19 -8.90 -0.69
N LEU A 37 5.40 -8.36 0.50
CA LEU A 37 6.27 -7.21 0.69
C LEU A 37 7.71 -7.52 0.35
N GLU A 38 8.16 -8.73 0.66
CA GLU A 38 9.50 -9.14 0.29
C GLU A 38 9.67 -9.21 -1.22
N GLU A 39 8.65 -9.69 -1.92
CA GLU A 39 8.70 -9.78 -3.37
C GLU A 39 8.76 -8.42 -4.05
N ILE A 40 8.00 -7.44 -3.55
CA ILE A 40 7.93 -6.12 -4.19
C ILE A 40 8.96 -5.13 -3.65
N ARG A 41 9.76 -5.54 -2.67
CA ARG A 41 10.78 -4.67 -2.09
C ARG A 41 11.81 -4.30 -3.16
N PRO A 42 12.09 -2.99 -3.34
CA PRO A 42 13.09 -2.57 -4.30
C PRO A 42 14.48 -3.10 -3.95
N ASP A 43 15.28 -3.39 -4.95
CA ASP A 43 16.65 -3.86 -4.73
C ASP A 43 17.45 -2.82 -3.94
N GLY A 44 18.13 -3.31 -2.91
CA GLY A 44 18.95 -2.45 -2.05
C GLY A 44 18.21 -1.72 -0.96
N ALA A 45 16.88 -1.81 -0.93
CA ALA A 45 16.09 -1.18 0.12
C ALA A 45 15.87 -2.16 1.27
N GLU A 46 15.76 -1.65 2.48
CA GLU A 46 15.44 -2.48 3.64
C GLU A 46 13.97 -2.87 3.63
N GLU A 47 13.12 -1.97 3.13
CA GLU A 47 11.68 -2.23 3.02
C GLU A 47 11.10 -1.44 1.85
N HIS A 48 9.89 -1.78 1.45
CA HIS A 48 9.20 -1.02 0.42
C HIS A 48 8.79 0.34 1.00
N PRO A 49 9.05 1.43 0.29
CA PRO A 49 8.77 2.77 0.83
C PRO A 49 7.28 3.09 0.94
N LYS A 50 6.43 2.37 0.21
CA LYS A 50 5.00 2.70 0.12
C LYS A 50 4.08 1.55 0.46
N ALA A 51 4.61 0.43 0.94
CA ALA A 51 3.80 -0.72 1.33
C ALA A 51 4.37 -1.34 2.59
N LYS A 52 3.51 -1.65 3.54
CA LYS A 52 3.89 -2.19 4.85
C LYS A 52 2.91 -3.25 5.27
N HIS A 53 3.38 -4.20 6.09
CA HIS A 53 2.44 -5.10 6.74
C HIS A 53 2.03 -4.50 8.09
N GLU A 54 0.83 -4.83 8.48
CA GLU A 54 0.31 -4.45 9.78
C GLU A 54 0.58 -5.55 10.80
N LEU A 55 0.08 -5.35 12.01
CA LEU A 55 0.22 -6.34 13.06
C LEU A 55 -0.31 -7.71 12.62
N LEU A 56 -1.41 -7.72 11.87
CA LEU A 56 -1.97 -8.95 11.31
C LEU A 56 -1.32 -9.20 9.94
N GLN A 57 -0.82 -10.40 9.74
CA GLN A 57 -0.16 -10.73 8.48
C GLN A 57 -1.09 -10.92 7.30
N SER A 58 -2.39 -10.80 7.52
CA SER A 58 -3.38 -10.78 6.45
C SER A 58 -3.68 -9.38 5.95
N THR A 59 -2.97 -8.38 6.43
CA THR A 59 -3.23 -6.98 6.08
C THR A 59 -1.96 -6.33 5.51
N VAL A 60 -2.13 -5.68 4.37
CA VAL A 60 -1.08 -4.86 3.77
C VAL A 60 -1.57 -3.43 3.75
N GLU A 61 -0.76 -2.51 4.23
CA GLU A 61 -1.04 -1.09 4.15
C GLU A 61 -0.23 -0.50 3.02
N ILE A 62 -0.88 0.28 2.15
CA ILE A 62 -0.16 1.06 1.14
C ILE A 62 -0.33 2.54 1.45
N ILE A 63 0.73 3.28 1.22
CA ILE A 63 0.75 4.71 1.50
C ILE A 63 1.31 5.45 0.30
N THR A 64 0.91 6.71 0.17
CA THR A 64 1.51 7.55 -0.86
C THR A 64 2.77 8.20 -0.33
N GLY A 65 3.62 8.67 -1.25
CA GLY A 65 4.60 9.68 -0.90
C GLY A 65 3.89 11.01 -0.68
N ILE A 66 4.65 12.06 -0.55
CA ILE A 66 4.10 13.40 -0.40
C ILE A 66 3.59 13.86 -1.76
N CYS A 67 2.31 14.17 -1.84
CA CYS A 67 1.65 14.60 -3.07
C CYS A 67 1.09 15.99 -2.89
N THR A 68 0.98 16.74 -3.99
CA THR A 68 0.42 18.09 -3.95
C THR A 68 -0.97 18.13 -4.56
N THR A 69 -1.38 17.09 -5.26
CA THR A 69 -2.71 17.00 -5.85
C THR A 69 -3.33 15.66 -5.61
N VAL A 70 -4.64 15.59 -5.70
CA VAL A 70 -5.37 14.32 -5.61
C VAL A 70 -4.98 13.41 -6.75
N GLU A 71 -4.74 13.96 -7.93
CA GLU A 71 -4.34 13.16 -9.08
C GLU A 71 -3.00 12.46 -8.85
N GLU A 72 -2.05 13.16 -8.24
CA GLU A 72 -0.77 12.56 -7.88
C GLU A 72 -0.96 11.43 -6.87
N ALA A 73 -1.79 11.65 -5.87
CA ALA A 73 -2.06 10.62 -4.86
C ALA A 73 -2.71 9.39 -5.47
N LYS A 74 -3.67 9.58 -6.37
CA LYS A 74 -4.33 8.47 -7.06
C LYS A 74 -3.33 7.66 -7.88
N ALA A 75 -2.47 8.35 -8.63
CA ALA A 75 -1.48 7.67 -9.46
C ALA A 75 -0.49 6.88 -8.59
N ASP A 76 -0.07 7.45 -7.48
CA ASP A 76 0.86 6.82 -6.58
C ASP A 76 0.26 5.56 -5.95
N LEU A 77 -0.98 5.67 -5.44
CA LEU A 77 -1.69 4.51 -4.89
C LEU A 77 -1.89 3.42 -5.95
N ALA A 78 -2.29 3.81 -7.16
CA ALA A 78 -2.53 2.85 -8.23
C ALA A 78 -1.26 2.08 -8.59
N GLY A 79 -0.12 2.74 -8.60
CA GLY A 79 1.15 2.10 -8.89
C GLY A 79 1.52 1.06 -7.84
N THR A 80 1.41 1.43 -6.57
CA THR A 80 1.72 0.49 -5.48
C THR A 80 0.69 -0.64 -5.42
N LEU A 81 -0.59 -0.32 -5.64
CA LEU A 81 -1.63 -1.34 -5.67
C LEU A 81 -1.37 -2.37 -6.77
N ALA A 82 -0.89 -1.93 -7.92
CA ALA A 82 -0.56 -2.85 -9.01
C ALA A 82 0.55 -3.83 -8.62
N GLU A 83 1.57 -3.35 -7.92
CA GLU A 83 2.65 -4.20 -7.43
C GLU A 83 2.13 -5.24 -6.44
N VAL A 84 1.34 -4.80 -5.47
CA VAL A 84 0.78 -5.68 -4.44
C VAL A 84 -0.17 -6.70 -5.08
N THR A 85 -1.02 -6.25 -6.00
CA THR A 85 -1.98 -7.12 -6.68
C THR A 85 -1.27 -8.22 -7.45
N ARG A 86 -0.20 -7.87 -8.15
CA ARG A 86 0.56 -8.84 -8.93
C ARG A 86 1.18 -9.91 -8.03
N ALA A 87 1.76 -9.49 -6.92
CA ALA A 87 2.37 -10.41 -5.97
C ALA A 87 1.31 -11.29 -5.30
N ALA A 88 0.15 -10.72 -4.99
CA ALA A 88 -0.94 -11.47 -4.39
C ALA A 88 -1.51 -12.50 -5.37
N ASP A 89 -1.73 -12.10 -6.62
CA ASP A 89 -2.24 -13.00 -7.66
C ASP A 89 -1.33 -14.22 -7.84
N ALA A 90 -0.02 -14.01 -7.80
CA ALA A 90 0.94 -15.10 -7.95
C ALA A 90 0.82 -16.14 -6.82
N ARG A 91 0.18 -15.76 -5.72
CA ARG A 91 0.02 -16.64 -4.55
C ARG A 91 -1.42 -17.11 -4.36
N GLY A 92 -2.29 -16.84 -5.32
CA GLY A 92 -3.70 -17.20 -5.22
C GLY A 92 -4.45 -16.38 -4.19
N LEU A 93 -4.00 -15.16 -3.91
CA LEU A 93 -4.63 -14.27 -2.94
C LEU A 93 -5.29 -13.10 -3.64
N GLY A 94 -6.40 -12.64 -3.07
CA GLY A 94 -7.08 -11.43 -3.52
C GLY A 94 -6.98 -10.34 -2.46
N LEU A 95 -7.40 -9.15 -2.84
CA LEU A 95 -7.39 -7.99 -1.96
C LEU A 95 -8.81 -7.47 -1.77
N ILE A 96 -9.13 -7.10 -0.56
CA ILE A 96 -10.41 -6.44 -0.28
C ILE A 96 -10.20 -5.27 0.66
#